data_35ac539d525c5fe24343cb9b22c00f44
#
_entry.id   35ac539d525c5fe24343cb9b22c00f44
#
_cell.length_a   1.000
_cell.length_b   1.000
_cell.length_c   1.000
_cell.angle_alpha   90.00
_cell.angle_beta   90.00
_cell.angle_gamma   90.00
#
_symmetry.space_group_name_H-M   'P 1'
#
loop_
_entity.id
_entity.type
_entity.pdbx_description
1 polymer ?
#
loop_
_entity_poly.entity_id
_entity_poly.type
_entity_poly.pdbx_seq_one_letter_code
_entity_poly.pdbx_strand_id
1 'polypeptide(L)'
;MQGVWLGSLDAVMVPAQPCISSEFLSDPLVFATFQIERAFTVTLILDYDAGNLGSVKRACSEVGLQAEFSAHPDALAQAERIIFPGVGAAGSAMRSLRERGLDTALKNAIAKGTPLLGICLGMQVSLDYSEENDTPTLGLLGGRVQRFKLNQPELKIPHMGWNEVKVQQSHPVLAGIEPGDEFYFVHGYYPMPTAPEHVLTLTEYEGDFVSALGKNNYIGTQFHPEKSGRVGLRLFENFARWDGVWQGAASPAGGANAQ
;
A
#
# COMPACT_ATOMS: atom_id res chain seq x y z
N MET A 1 -0.61 12.54 70.65
CA MET A 1 0.70 12.67 70.03
C MET A 1 0.73 11.92 68.73
N GLN A 2 1.27 12.49 67.74
CA GLN A 2 1.47 12.03 66.38
C GLN A 2 0.28 12.25 65.40
N GLY A 3 0.35 13.35 64.68
CA GLY A 3 -0.46 13.65 63.53
C GLY A 3 0.09 12.97 62.28
N VAL A 4 -0.85 12.56 61.42
CA VAL A 4 -0.56 12.08 60.04
C VAL A 4 -1.12 13.13 59.06
N TRP A 5 -0.21 13.69 58.29
CA TRP A 5 -0.52 14.59 57.17
C TRP A 5 -1.10 13.77 56.02
N LEU A 6 -2.32 14.07 55.58
CA LEU A 6 -2.88 13.61 54.29
C LEU A 6 -2.66 14.71 53.25
N GLY A 7 -1.81 14.42 52.26
CA GLY A 7 -1.57 15.29 51.15
C GLY A 7 -2.81 15.37 50.23
N SER A 8 -3.11 16.58 49.77
CA SER A 8 -4.19 16.87 48.82
C SER A 8 -3.81 16.34 47.43
N LEU A 9 -4.68 15.53 46.88
CA LEU A 9 -4.66 15.19 45.46
C LEU A 9 -5.44 16.27 44.69
N ASP A 10 -4.75 17.07 43.89
CA ASP A 10 -5.38 17.99 42.94
C ASP A 10 -6.11 17.19 41.89
N ALA A 11 -7.43 17.25 41.94
CA ALA A 11 -8.31 16.68 40.90
C ALA A 11 -8.26 17.58 39.65
N VAL A 12 -7.66 17.07 38.59
CA VAL A 12 -7.74 17.68 37.25
C VAL A 12 -9.21 17.61 36.80
N MET A 13 -9.88 18.75 36.75
CA MET A 13 -11.23 18.86 36.20
C MET A 13 -11.17 18.59 34.69
N VAL A 14 -11.75 17.47 34.27
CA VAL A 14 -12.08 17.20 32.88
C VAL A 14 -13.34 18.03 32.55
N PRO A 15 -13.35 18.87 31.51
CA PRO A 15 -14.55 19.62 31.17
C PRO A 15 -15.67 18.64 30.76
N ALA A 16 -16.86 18.85 31.36
CA ALA A 16 -18.05 18.08 31.06
C ALA A 16 -18.42 18.27 29.58
N GLN A 17 -18.56 17.15 28.86
CA GLN A 17 -19.15 17.19 27.51
C GLN A 17 -20.57 17.69 27.57
N PRO A 18 -21.02 18.57 26.64
CA PRO A 18 -22.40 19.04 26.61
C PRO A 18 -23.34 17.85 26.38
N CYS A 19 -24.28 17.69 27.29
CA CYS A 19 -25.39 16.75 27.17
C CYS A 19 -26.29 17.23 26.02
N ILE A 20 -26.26 16.56 24.88
CA ILE A 20 -27.18 16.82 23.77
C ILE A 20 -28.53 16.26 24.19
N SER A 21 -29.55 17.12 24.34
CA SER A 21 -30.90 16.71 24.69
C SER A 21 -31.54 15.85 23.60
N SER A 22 -32.31 14.86 23.99
CA SER A 22 -32.95 13.88 23.09
C SER A 22 -33.91 14.50 22.05
N GLU A 23 -34.28 15.76 22.20
CA GLU A 23 -35.12 16.49 21.26
C GLU A 23 -34.41 16.90 19.96
N PHE A 24 -33.08 17.01 19.97
CA PHE A 24 -32.29 17.31 18.76
C PHE A 24 -32.12 16.11 17.82
N LEU A 25 -32.40 14.90 18.27
CA LEU A 25 -32.25 13.68 17.48
C LEU A 25 -33.49 13.30 16.66
N SER A 26 -34.59 14.04 16.80
CA SER A 26 -35.84 13.76 16.07
C SER A 26 -36.04 14.57 14.79
N ASP A 27 -35.14 15.50 14.46
CA ASP A 27 -35.17 16.24 13.19
C ASP A 27 -34.50 15.41 12.08
N PRO A 28 -35.28 15.01 11.04
CA PRO A 28 -34.73 14.23 9.92
C PRO A 28 -33.58 14.93 9.19
N LEU A 29 -33.54 16.27 9.19
CA LEU A 29 -32.48 17.07 8.58
C LEU A 29 -31.21 17.03 9.43
N VAL A 30 -31.29 17.02 10.75
CA VAL A 30 -30.16 16.88 11.68
C VAL A 30 -29.61 15.46 11.62
N PHE A 31 -30.48 14.45 11.51
CA PHE A 31 -30.07 13.07 11.34
C PHE A 31 -29.39 12.84 9.98
N ALA A 32 -29.89 13.47 8.92
CA ALA A 32 -29.27 13.42 7.58
C ALA A 32 -27.92 14.15 7.56
N THR A 33 -27.78 15.33 8.20
CA THR A 33 -26.49 16.04 8.31
C THR A 33 -25.48 15.27 9.17
N PHE A 34 -25.92 14.63 10.26
CA PHE A 34 -25.04 13.78 11.08
C PHE A 34 -24.62 12.48 10.40
N GLN A 35 -25.39 11.97 9.44
CA GLN A 35 -25.04 10.86 8.57
C GLN A 35 -24.12 11.29 7.42
N ILE A 36 -24.18 12.55 6.98
CA ILE A 36 -23.30 13.08 5.92
C ILE A 36 -21.91 13.42 6.47
N GLU A 37 -21.74 13.78 7.74
CA GLU A 37 -20.43 14.06 8.37
C GLU A 37 -19.67 12.81 8.81
N ARG A 38 -20.25 11.62 8.77
CA ARG A 38 -19.51 10.36 8.66
C ARG A 38 -19.32 10.01 7.18
N ALA A 39 -18.65 10.86 6.44
CA ALA A 39 -17.88 10.41 5.29
C ALA A 39 -16.85 9.44 5.87
N PHE A 40 -17.18 8.14 5.81
CA PHE A 40 -16.29 7.09 6.26
C PHE A 40 -15.02 7.21 5.45
N THR A 41 -13.93 7.59 6.11
CA THR A 41 -12.58 7.50 5.60
C THR A 41 -12.28 6.02 5.36
N VAL A 42 -12.60 5.52 4.18
CA VAL A 42 -12.50 4.11 3.89
C VAL A 42 -11.26 3.84 3.07
N THR A 43 -10.36 3.02 3.63
CA THR A 43 -9.38 2.32 2.83
C THR A 43 -10.12 1.27 2.00
N LEU A 44 -9.92 1.30 0.70
CA LEU A 44 -10.55 0.36 -0.20
C LEU A 44 -9.54 -0.72 -0.62
N ILE A 45 -9.91 -1.99 -0.41
CA ILE A 45 -9.19 -3.13 -0.97
C ILE A 45 -9.90 -3.51 -2.27
N LEU A 46 -9.18 -3.39 -3.38
CA LEU A 46 -9.73 -3.65 -4.71
C LEU A 46 -10.00 -5.14 -4.90
N ASP A 47 -11.27 -5.46 -5.20
CA ASP A 47 -11.71 -6.81 -5.54
C ASP A 47 -12.02 -6.90 -7.05
N TYR A 48 -11.17 -7.62 -7.77
CA TYR A 48 -11.32 -7.85 -9.22
C TYR A 48 -11.18 -9.34 -9.56
N ASP A 49 -11.59 -10.21 -8.64
CA ASP A 49 -11.49 -11.68 -8.68
C ASP A 49 -10.04 -12.21 -8.66
N ALA A 50 -9.09 -11.40 -8.18
CA ALA A 50 -7.70 -11.80 -8.11
C ALA A 50 -7.14 -11.56 -6.71
N GLY A 51 -7.11 -12.58 -5.85
CA GLY A 51 -6.33 -12.47 -4.66
C GLY A 51 -6.84 -13.09 -3.39
N ASN A 52 -5.91 -13.18 -2.43
CA ASN A 52 -6.20 -13.55 -1.05
C ASN A 52 -6.59 -12.31 -0.24
N LEU A 53 -7.73 -11.70 -0.57
CA LEU A 53 -8.21 -10.45 0.02
C LEU A 53 -8.39 -10.53 1.54
N GLY A 54 -8.76 -11.72 2.04
CA GLY A 54 -8.97 -11.94 3.47
C GLY A 54 -7.71 -11.73 4.33
N SER A 55 -6.52 -12.09 3.82
CA SER A 55 -5.27 -11.85 4.54
C SER A 55 -4.93 -10.35 4.58
N VAL A 56 -5.16 -9.63 3.49
CA VAL A 56 -4.97 -8.17 3.42
C VAL A 56 -5.91 -7.47 4.40
N LYS A 57 -7.20 -7.83 4.43
CA LYS A 57 -8.17 -7.24 5.36
C LYS A 57 -7.81 -7.50 6.81
N ARG A 58 -7.33 -8.71 7.14
CA ARG A 58 -6.83 -9.02 8.50
C ARG A 58 -5.64 -8.16 8.88
N ALA A 59 -4.64 -8.02 8.00
CA ALA A 59 -3.48 -7.17 8.26
C ALA A 59 -3.89 -5.71 8.49
N CYS A 60 -4.82 -5.18 7.70
CA CYS A 60 -5.41 -3.86 7.93
C CYS A 60 -6.06 -3.76 9.33
N SER A 61 -6.89 -4.75 9.70
CA SER A 61 -7.58 -4.76 11.00
C SER A 61 -6.60 -4.81 12.17
N GLU A 62 -5.51 -5.57 12.08
CA GLU A 62 -4.50 -5.67 13.13
C GLU A 62 -3.78 -4.36 13.40
N VAL A 63 -3.63 -3.51 12.39
CA VAL A 63 -3.03 -2.17 12.54
C VAL A 63 -4.07 -1.06 12.75
N GLY A 64 -5.33 -1.41 12.97
CA GLY A 64 -6.41 -0.46 13.18
C GLY A 64 -6.88 0.29 11.92
N LEU A 65 -6.46 -0.14 10.73
CA LEU A 65 -6.86 0.44 9.46
C LEU A 65 -8.20 -0.14 9.02
N GLN A 66 -9.25 0.68 9.04
CA GLN A 66 -10.57 0.28 8.53
C GLN A 66 -10.53 0.11 7.02
N ALA A 67 -10.82 -1.09 6.53
CA ALA A 67 -10.74 -1.41 5.10
C ALA A 67 -11.96 -2.21 4.64
N GLU A 68 -12.49 -1.85 3.46
CA GLU A 68 -13.63 -2.51 2.82
C GLU A 68 -13.25 -3.03 1.43
N PHE A 69 -13.90 -4.11 1.00
CA PHE A 69 -13.75 -4.61 -0.36
C PHE A 69 -14.68 -3.87 -1.31
N SER A 70 -14.19 -3.57 -2.50
CA SER A 70 -15.05 -3.10 -3.58
C SER A 70 -14.51 -3.48 -4.95
N ALA A 71 -15.47 -3.78 -5.84
CA ALA A 71 -15.27 -4.01 -7.26
C ALA A 71 -15.88 -2.88 -8.12
N HIS A 72 -16.30 -1.76 -7.51
CA HIS A 72 -17.01 -0.68 -8.18
C HIS A 72 -16.11 0.53 -8.44
N PRO A 73 -16.03 1.03 -9.69
CA PRO A 73 -15.25 2.21 -10.06
C PRO A 73 -15.59 3.45 -9.22
N ASP A 74 -16.86 3.68 -8.91
CA ASP A 74 -17.31 4.84 -8.13
C ASP A 74 -16.77 4.81 -6.68
N ALA A 75 -16.60 3.62 -6.10
CA ALA A 75 -16.01 3.49 -4.78
C ALA A 75 -14.54 3.89 -4.78
N LEU A 76 -13.79 3.59 -5.85
CA LEU A 76 -12.39 4.01 -5.98
C LEU A 76 -12.26 5.53 -6.04
N ALA A 77 -13.21 6.20 -6.72
CA ALA A 77 -13.22 7.66 -6.84
C ALA A 77 -13.40 8.38 -5.51
N GLN A 78 -14.01 7.72 -4.51
CA GLN A 78 -14.29 8.23 -3.18
C GLN A 78 -13.34 7.71 -2.10
N ALA A 79 -12.47 6.72 -2.43
CA ALA A 79 -11.55 6.13 -1.49
C ALA A 79 -10.49 7.15 -1.02
N GLU A 80 -10.18 7.20 0.27
CA GLU A 80 -9.06 7.98 0.79
C GLU A 80 -7.72 7.33 0.52
N ARG A 81 -7.68 6.01 0.49
CA ARG A 81 -6.53 5.21 0.08
C ARG A 81 -6.97 3.89 -0.50
N ILE A 82 -6.14 3.33 -1.37
CA ILE A 82 -6.45 2.09 -2.09
C ILE A 82 -5.34 1.08 -1.84
N ILE A 83 -5.73 -0.14 -1.52
CA ILE A 83 -4.86 -1.31 -1.56
C ILE A 83 -5.26 -2.12 -2.79
N PHE A 84 -4.30 -2.38 -3.65
CA PHE A 84 -4.47 -3.11 -4.91
C PHE A 84 -3.67 -4.42 -4.85
N PRO A 85 -4.20 -5.45 -4.16
CA PRO A 85 -3.56 -6.76 -4.12
C PRO A 85 -3.79 -7.51 -5.43
N GLY A 86 -3.00 -8.55 -5.66
CA GLY A 86 -3.27 -9.45 -6.77
C GLY A 86 -2.46 -10.73 -6.70
N VAL A 87 -3.08 -11.82 -7.17
CA VAL A 87 -2.42 -13.11 -7.43
C VAL A 87 -2.94 -13.65 -8.77
N GLY A 88 -2.19 -14.58 -9.37
CA GLY A 88 -2.53 -15.15 -10.66
C GLY A 88 -1.75 -14.49 -11.81
N ALA A 89 -2.34 -14.44 -13.01
CA ALA A 89 -1.65 -14.02 -14.21
C ALA A 89 -2.06 -12.62 -14.69
N ALA A 90 -1.11 -11.86 -15.23
CA ALA A 90 -1.30 -10.49 -15.71
C ALA A 90 -2.45 -10.35 -16.74
N GLY A 91 -2.55 -11.29 -17.69
CA GLY A 91 -3.58 -11.25 -18.72
C GLY A 91 -5.01 -11.37 -18.19
N SER A 92 -5.25 -12.25 -17.22
CA SER A 92 -6.58 -12.39 -16.57
C SER A 92 -6.90 -11.19 -15.69
N ALA A 93 -5.91 -10.69 -14.94
CA ALA A 93 -6.05 -9.49 -14.10
C ALA A 93 -6.46 -8.28 -14.96
N MET A 94 -5.72 -8.00 -16.03
CA MET A 94 -6.01 -6.86 -16.91
C MET A 94 -7.37 -6.98 -17.62
N ARG A 95 -7.79 -8.19 -17.96
CA ARG A 95 -9.13 -8.42 -18.53
C ARG A 95 -10.22 -8.04 -17.52
N SER A 96 -10.15 -8.59 -16.29
CA SER A 96 -11.11 -8.28 -15.23
C SER A 96 -11.16 -6.79 -14.89
N LEU A 97 -10.00 -6.13 -14.82
CA LEU A 97 -9.92 -4.68 -14.56
C LEU A 97 -10.62 -3.87 -15.66
N ARG A 98 -10.38 -4.20 -16.95
CA ARG A 98 -10.96 -3.49 -18.09
C ARG A 98 -12.47 -3.73 -18.21
N GLU A 99 -12.92 -4.97 -18.09
CA GLU A 99 -14.34 -5.32 -18.15
C GLU A 99 -15.19 -4.61 -17.10
N ARG A 100 -14.58 -4.27 -15.95
CA ARG A 100 -15.24 -3.56 -14.84
C ARG A 100 -14.98 -2.05 -14.83
N GLY A 101 -14.17 -1.51 -15.74
CA GLY A 101 -13.77 -0.10 -15.75
C GLY A 101 -12.85 0.31 -14.60
N LEU A 102 -12.26 -0.66 -13.89
CA LEU A 102 -11.38 -0.43 -12.76
C LEU A 102 -10.01 0.09 -13.17
N ASP A 103 -9.54 -0.22 -14.38
CA ASP A 103 -8.32 0.32 -14.97
C ASP A 103 -8.35 1.84 -15.09
N THR A 104 -9.44 2.39 -15.59
CA THR A 104 -9.67 3.84 -15.69
C THR A 104 -9.84 4.46 -14.31
N ALA A 105 -10.58 3.82 -13.41
CA ALA A 105 -10.79 4.30 -12.05
C ALA A 105 -9.47 4.37 -11.25
N LEU A 106 -8.58 3.38 -11.37
CA LEU A 106 -7.25 3.39 -10.75
C LEU A 106 -6.40 4.56 -11.28
N LYS A 107 -6.37 4.79 -12.60
CA LYS A 107 -5.66 5.93 -13.19
C LYS A 107 -6.18 7.27 -12.66
N ASN A 108 -7.48 7.42 -12.55
CA ASN A 108 -8.11 8.62 -12.02
C ASN A 108 -7.78 8.83 -10.53
N ALA A 109 -7.78 7.76 -9.72
CA ALA A 109 -7.42 7.82 -8.31
C ALA A 109 -5.96 8.27 -8.12
N ILE A 110 -5.03 7.74 -8.91
CA ILE A 110 -3.62 8.17 -8.92
C ILE A 110 -3.50 9.65 -9.32
N ALA A 111 -4.17 10.06 -10.38
CA ALA A 111 -4.15 11.45 -10.84
C ALA A 111 -4.74 12.43 -9.82
N LYS A 112 -5.70 11.98 -9.00
CA LYS A 112 -6.30 12.74 -7.90
C LYS A 112 -5.37 12.86 -6.68
N GLY A 113 -4.33 12.03 -6.58
CA GLY A 113 -3.42 11.99 -5.44
C GLY A 113 -3.80 10.97 -4.36
N THR A 114 -4.76 10.09 -4.62
CA THR A 114 -5.16 9.03 -3.67
C THR A 114 -3.99 8.08 -3.42
N PRO A 115 -3.53 7.88 -2.15
CA PRO A 115 -2.49 6.92 -1.82
C PRO A 115 -2.85 5.51 -2.28
N LEU A 116 -1.96 4.84 -3.02
CA LEU A 116 -2.19 3.50 -3.55
C LEU A 116 -1.02 2.57 -3.22
N LEU A 117 -1.35 1.41 -2.62
CA LEU A 117 -0.42 0.31 -2.36
C LEU A 117 -0.72 -0.86 -3.31
N GLY A 118 0.15 -1.12 -4.29
CA GLY A 118 0.12 -2.32 -5.12
C GLY A 118 0.84 -3.49 -4.44
N ILE A 119 0.26 -4.70 -4.41
CA ILE A 119 0.88 -5.89 -3.81
C ILE A 119 1.00 -6.99 -4.86
N CYS A 120 2.21 -7.49 -5.06
CA CYS A 120 2.57 -8.58 -5.97
C CYS A 120 2.07 -8.32 -7.40
N LEU A 121 1.06 -9.04 -7.87
CA LEU A 121 0.48 -8.81 -9.21
C LEU A 121 -0.10 -7.39 -9.35
N GLY A 122 -0.68 -6.81 -8.30
CA GLY A 122 -1.15 -5.42 -8.31
C GLY A 122 -0.03 -4.42 -8.58
N MET A 123 1.18 -4.68 -8.08
CA MET A 123 2.37 -3.91 -8.44
C MET A 123 2.80 -4.19 -9.88
N GLN A 124 2.85 -5.46 -10.31
CA GLN A 124 3.29 -5.82 -11.65
C GLN A 124 2.42 -5.20 -12.75
N VAL A 125 1.10 -5.26 -12.62
CA VAL A 125 0.19 -4.68 -13.62
C VAL A 125 0.14 -3.15 -13.59
N SER A 126 0.83 -2.51 -12.66
CA SER A 126 0.96 -1.05 -12.60
C SER A 126 2.00 -0.50 -13.61
N LEU A 127 2.87 -1.34 -14.16
CA LEU A 127 3.83 -0.96 -15.21
C LEU A 127 3.14 -0.83 -16.58
N ASP A 128 3.91 -0.65 -17.66
CA ASP A 128 3.38 -0.52 -19.03
C ASP A 128 3.03 -1.87 -19.65
N TYR A 129 3.80 -2.90 -19.31
CA TYR A 129 3.75 -4.19 -19.99
C TYR A 129 4.26 -5.35 -19.12
N SER A 130 3.69 -6.53 -19.31
CA SER A 130 4.15 -7.77 -18.71
C SER A 130 4.45 -8.84 -19.78
N GLU A 131 5.62 -9.51 -19.66
CA GLU A 131 5.93 -10.72 -20.47
C GLU A 131 4.95 -11.86 -20.16
N GLU A 132 4.31 -11.82 -18.99
CA GLU A 132 3.29 -12.81 -18.64
C GLU A 132 2.05 -12.62 -19.52
N ASN A 133 1.78 -13.61 -20.38
CA ASN A 133 0.70 -13.60 -21.36
C ASN A 133 0.78 -12.46 -22.39
N ASP A 134 1.98 -11.88 -22.64
CA ASP A 134 2.15 -10.78 -23.61
C ASP A 134 1.14 -9.66 -23.39
N THR A 135 1.13 -9.08 -22.18
CA THR A 135 0.02 -8.26 -21.70
C THR A 135 0.39 -6.79 -21.58
N PRO A 136 -0.24 -5.86 -22.33
CA PRO A 136 -0.25 -4.44 -22.01
C PRO A 136 -0.98 -4.20 -20.68
N THR A 137 -0.34 -3.45 -19.76
CA THR A 137 -0.84 -3.24 -18.40
C THR A 137 -1.30 -1.81 -18.15
N LEU A 138 -1.37 -1.34 -16.91
CA LEU A 138 -2.01 -0.05 -16.57
C LEU A 138 -1.19 1.18 -17.01
N GLY A 139 0.14 1.09 -17.05
CA GLY A 139 0.99 2.23 -17.39
C GLY A 139 0.97 3.36 -16.36
N LEU A 140 0.86 3.05 -15.07
CA LEU A 140 0.99 4.03 -13.99
C LEU A 140 2.45 4.43 -13.80
N LEU A 141 3.38 3.50 -14.01
CA LEU A 141 4.82 3.70 -14.04
C LEU A 141 5.40 3.15 -15.33
N GLY A 142 6.36 3.88 -15.90
CA GLY A 142 7.13 3.40 -17.07
C GLY A 142 7.95 2.18 -16.71
N GLY A 143 7.88 1.15 -17.59
CA GLY A 143 8.65 -0.08 -17.41
C GLY A 143 7.89 -1.33 -17.79
N ARG A 144 8.55 -2.47 -17.55
CA ARG A 144 7.97 -3.77 -17.87
C ARG A 144 8.20 -4.80 -16.77
N VAL A 145 7.42 -5.84 -16.79
CA VAL A 145 7.59 -7.04 -15.96
C VAL A 145 8.17 -8.14 -16.82
N GLN A 146 9.25 -8.78 -16.36
CA GLN A 146 9.87 -9.87 -17.07
C GLN A 146 9.97 -11.14 -16.23
N ARG A 147 10.07 -12.29 -16.91
CA ARG A 147 10.23 -13.59 -16.28
C ARG A 147 11.65 -13.78 -15.77
N PHE A 148 11.83 -14.43 -14.61
CA PHE A 148 13.14 -14.91 -14.17
C PHE A 148 13.76 -15.86 -15.19
N LYS A 149 15.07 -15.68 -15.41
CA LYS A 149 15.92 -16.59 -16.19
C LYS A 149 17.08 -16.98 -15.29
N LEU A 150 16.99 -18.15 -14.68
CA LEU A 150 17.94 -18.65 -13.70
C LEU A 150 18.89 -19.65 -14.39
N ASN A 151 20.17 -19.58 -14.02
CA ASN A 151 21.20 -20.50 -14.47
C ASN A 151 21.61 -21.47 -13.36
N GLN A 152 21.36 -21.09 -12.08
CA GLN A 152 21.68 -21.92 -10.92
C GLN A 152 20.57 -22.98 -10.72
N PRO A 153 20.92 -24.30 -10.80
CA PRO A 153 19.92 -25.36 -10.76
C PRO A 153 19.22 -25.52 -9.39
N GLU A 154 19.81 -24.95 -8.33
CA GLU A 154 19.26 -24.96 -6.97
C GLU A 154 18.11 -23.97 -6.81
N LEU A 155 18.12 -22.89 -7.58
CA LEU A 155 17.08 -21.88 -7.56
C LEU A 155 15.90 -22.31 -8.42
N LYS A 156 14.69 -21.99 -7.98
CA LYS A 156 13.45 -22.41 -8.64
C LYS A 156 12.61 -21.21 -9.07
N ILE A 157 11.83 -21.40 -10.13
CA ILE A 157 10.78 -20.49 -10.53
C ILE A 157 9.45 -21.17 -10.25
N PRO A 158 8.57 -20.56 -9.42
CA PRO A 158 8.67 -19.22 -8.84
C PRO A 158 9.68 -19.10 -7.69
N HIS A 159 10.27 -17.90 -7.50
CA HIS A 159 10.90 -17.49 -6.25
C HIS A 159 9.86 -17.55 -5.15
N MET A 160 10.03 -18.45 -4.18
CA MET A 160 9.05 -18.70 -3.13
C MET A 160 9.75 -18.85 -1.78
N GLY A 161 9.34 -18.07 -0.82
CA GLY A 161 9.86 -18.11 0.54
C GLY A 161 10.15 -16.73 1.10
N TRP A 162 10.89 -16.70 2.21
CA TRP A 162 11.34 -15.50 2.87
C TRP A 162 12.66 -15.05 2.27
N ASN A 163 12.80 -13.75 2.06
CA ASN A 163 14.03 -13.17 1.54
C ASN A 163 14.19 -11.73 2.02
N GLU A 164 15.43 -11.29 2.14
CA GLU A 164 15.80 -9.96 2.62
C GLU A 164 15.44 -8.87 1.60
N VAL A 165 15.00 -7.72 2.13
CA VAL A 165 14.70 -6.53 1.33
C VAL A 165 15.72 -5.44 1.65
N LYS A 166 16.48 -5.02 0.65
CA LYS A 166 17.52 -3.98 0.75
C LYS A 166 16.95 -2.62 0.33
N VAL A 167 16.69 -1.73 1.28
CA VAL A 167 16.17 -0.39 1.01
C VAL A 167 17.23 0.44 0.27
N GLN A 168 16.86 0.97 -0.91
CA GLN A 168 17.69 1.83 -1.75
C GLN A 168 17.36 3.32 -1.57
N GLN A 169 16.10 3.62 -1.32
CA GLN A 169 15.61 4.97 -1.09
C GLN A 169 14.62 4.98 0.07
N SER A 170 14.68 6.05 0.86
CA SER A 170 13.70 6.26 1.94
C SER A 170 12.32 6.54 1.37
N HIS A 171 11.31 5.89 1.93
CA HIS A 171 9.91 6.12 1.62
C HIS A 171 9.11 6.02 2.93
N PRO A 172 8.11 6.88 3.18
CA PRO A 172 7.34 6.85 4.43
C PRO A 172 6.78 5.47 4.78
N VAL A 173 6.30 4.72 3.78
CA VAL A 173 5.73 3.38 3.96
C VAL A 173 6.79 2.33 4.32
N LEU A 174 8.06 2.56 3.99
CA LEU A 174 9.18 1.67 4.32
C LEU A 174 9.92 2.09 5.61
N ALA A 175 9.42 3.08 6.34
CA ALA A 175 10.05 3.54 7.57
C ALA A 175 10.20 2.40 8.60
N GLY A 176 11.40 2.24 9.15
CA GLY A 176 11.73 1.22 10.14
C GLY A 176 11.84 -0.21 9.57
N ILE A 177 11.98 -0.35 8.25
CA ILE A 177 12.49 -1.59 7.63
C ILE A 177 14.01 -1.53 7.70
N GLU A 178 14.60 -2.51 8.36
CA GLU A 178 16.04 -2.55 8.67
C GLU A 178 16.76 -3.62 7.82
N PRO A 179 18.08 -3.52 7.64
CA PRO A 179 18.86 -4.61 7.04
C PRO A 179 18.63 -5.94 7.77
N GLY A 180 18.38 -7.01 7.01
CA GLY A 180 18.06 -8.34 7.53
C GLY A 180 16.56 -8.57 7.74
N ASP A 181 15.70 -7.57 7.55
CA ASP A 181 14.26 -7.79 7.55
C ASP A 181 13.86 -8.59 6.31
N GLU A 182 13.17 -9.72 6.54
CA GLU A 182 12.70 -10.62 5.48
C GLU A 182 11.20 -10.49 5.26
N PHE A 183 10.82 -10.57 3.98
CA PHE A 183 9.43 -10.62 3.54
C PHE A 183 9.13 -11.90 2.76
N TYR A 184 7.87 -12.28 2.70
CA TYR A 184 7.42 -13.45 1.96
C TYR A 184 7.19 -13.14 0.48
N PHE A 185 7.83 -13.90 -0.39
CA PHE A 185 7.72 -13.83 -1.85
C PHE A 185 7.08 -15.09 -2.42
N VAL A 186 6.35 -14.94 -3.52
CA VAL A 186 5.88 -16.03 -4.37
C VAL A 186 5.59 -15.49 -5.78
N HIS A 187 6.63 -15.46 -6.66
CA HIS A 187 6.48 -14.89 -8.00
C HIS A 187 7.48 -15.47 -8.99
N GLY A 188 7.06 -15.58 -10.26
CA GLY A 188 7.91 -16.02 -11.37
C GLY A 188 8.37 -14.87 -12.28
N TYR A 189 7.85 -13.66 -12.04
CA TYR A 189 8.12 -12.44 -12.80
C TYR A 189 8.47 -11.31 -11.85
N TYR A 190 9.22 -10.31 -12.32
CA TYR A 190 9.64 -9.16 -11.50
C TYR A 190 9.65 -7.86 -12.31
N PRO A 191 9.49 -6.70 -11.68
CA PRO A 191 9.40 -5.41 -12.35
C PRO A 191 10.79 -4.91 -12.77
N MET A 192 10.81 -4.23 -13.93
CA MET A 192 11.93 -3.46 -14.45
C MET A 192 11.44 -2.05 -14.80
N PRO A 193 11.43 -1.11 -13.86
CA PRO A 193 11.07 0.27 -14.12
C PRO A 193 12.10 0.91 -15.07
N THR A 194 11.62 1.82 -15.95
CA THR A 194 12.53 2.58 -16.84
C THR A 194 13.29 3.68 -16.13
N ALA A 195 12.76 4.16 -15.01
CA ALA A 195 13.31 5.26 -14.24
C ALA A 195 13.93 4.72 -12.92
N PRO A 196 15.26 4.80 -12.75
CA PRO A 196 15.94 4.30 -11.54
C PRO A 196 15.45 4.95 -10.26
N GLU A 197 15.01 6.19 -10.31
CA GLU A 197 14.43 6.93 -9.19
C GLU A 197 13.14 6.32 -8.65
N HIS A 198 12.50 5.43 -9.40
CA HIS A 198 11.32 4.70 -8.92
C HIS A 198 11.68 3.44 -8.11
N VAL A 199 12.95 3.01 -8.08
CA VAL A 199 13.38 1.81 -7.34
C VAL A 199 13.50 2.14 -5.86
N LEU A 200 12.68 1.51 -5.03
CA LEU A 200 12.70 1.70 -3.57
C LEU A 200 13.51 0.62 -2.87
N THR A 201 13.38 -0.64 -3.31
CA THR A 201 14.10 -1.76 -2.70
C THR A 201 14.58 -2.75 -3.76
N LEU A 202 15.65 -3.46 -3.41
CA LEU A 202 16.18 -4.60 -4.15
C LEU A 202 16.17 -5.84 -3.27
N THR A 203 16.09 -7.01 -3.90
CA THR A 203 16.23 -8.32 -3.26
C THR A 203 17.10 -9.21 -4.14
N GLU A 204 17.96 -10.01 -3.52
CA GLU A 204 18.88 -10.88 -4.24
C GLU A 204 18.20 -12.23 -4.56
N TYR A 205 18.25 -12.66 -5.84
CA TYR A 205 17.84 -13.98 -6.29
C TYR A 205 18.53 -14.30 -7.61
N GLU A 206 19.75 -14.86 -7.56
CA GLU A 206 20.71 -14.96 -8.68
C GLU A 206 21.01 -13.59 -9.33
N GLY A 207 21.10 -12.58 -8.49
CA GLY A 207 21.25 -11.18 -8.86
C GLY A 207 20.12 -10.34 -8.26
N ASP A 208 20.37 -9.05 -8.16
CA ASP A 208 19.40 -8.14 -7.56
C ASP A 208 18.22 -7.90 -8.51
N PHE A 209 17.00 -8.01 -8.00
CA PHE A 209 15.77 -7.59 -8.68
C PHE A 209 15.02 -6.53 -7.86
N VAL A 210 14.21 -5.71 -8.52
CA VAL A 210 13.39 -4.69 -7.87
C VAL A 210 12.26 -5.34 -7.09
N SER A 211 12.27 -5.19 -5.77
CA SER A 211 11.27 -5.79 -4.87
C SER A 211 10.25 -4.78 -4.33
N ALA A 212 10.53 -3.47 -4.43
CA ALA A 212 9.51 -2.43 -4.30
C ALA A 212 9.84 -1.22 -5.17
N LEU A 213 8.81 -0.53 -5.62
CA LEU A 213 8.92 0.68 -6.44
C LEU A 213 7.88 1.72 -6.01
N GLY A 214 8.15 2.99 -6.30
CA GLY A 214 7.26 4.09 -5.92
C GLY A 214 7.34 5.29 -6.86
N LYS A 215 6.25 6.05 -6.89
CA LYS A 215 6.15 7.32 -7.63
C LYS A 215 4.99 8.13 -7.07
N ASN A 216 5.28 9.34 -6.61
CA ASN A 216 4.26 10.25 -6.05
C ASN A 216 3.43 9.57 -4.93
N ASN A 217 2.14 9.38 -5.16
CA ASN A 217 1.16 8.74 -4.28
C ASN A 217 1.03 7.22 -4.48
N TYR A 218 1.94 6.59 -5.19
CA TYR A 218 1.96 5.16 -5.46
C TYR A 218 3.17 4.49 -4.85
N ILE A 219 2.96 3.35 -4.18
CA ILE A 219 3.99 2.39 -3.81
C ILE A 219 3.53 0.98 -4.20
N GLY A 220 4.44 0.17 -4.72
CA GLY A 220 4.18 -1.23 -5.03
C GLY A 220 5.25 -2.14 -4.46
N THR A 221 4.85 -3.32 -3.97
CA THR A 221 5.73 -4.36 -3.44
C THR A 221 5.58 -5.67 -4.21
N GLN A 222 6.69 -6.35 -4.50
CA GLN A 222 6.68 -7.69 -5.07
C GLN A 222 6.37 -8.76 -4.02
N PHE A 223 6.81 -8.51 -2.81
CA PHE A 223 6.50 -9.35 -1.66
C PHE A 223 5.08 -9.11 -1.15
N HIS A 224 4.64 -10.02 -0.30
CA HIS A 224 3.33 -10.02 0.34
C HIS A 224 3.44 -9.52 1.79
N PRO A 225 3.26 -8.23 2.08
CA PRO A 225 3.36 -7.72 3.44
C PRO A 225 2.29 -8.34 4.36
N GLU A 226 1.10 -8.69 3.82
CA GLU A 226 0.03 -9.37 4.56
C GLU A 226 0.38 -10.80 5.00
N LYS A 227 1.52 -11.34 4.54
CA LYS A 227 2.06 -12.65 4.91
C LYS A 227 3.41 -12.57 5.60
N SER A 228 3.91 -11.35 5.83
CA SER A 228 5.28 -11.10 6.29
C SER A 228 5.38 -10.78 7.78
N GLY A 229 4.39 -11.20 8.60
CA GLY A 229 4.44 -11.06 10.05
C GLY A 229 4.60 -9.60 10.50
N ARG A 230 5.46 -9.37 11.50
CA ARG A 230 5.62 -8.04 12.12
C ARG A 230 6.14 -6.96 11.18
N VAL A 231 7.09 -7.30 10.31
CA VAL A 231 7.65 -6.34 9.34
C VAL A 231 6.60 -5.95 8.30
N GLY A 232 5.77 -6.91 7.88
CA GLY A 232 4.64 -6.65 7.00
C GLY A 232 3.57 -5.77 7.65
N LEU A 233 3.24 -6.01 8.93
CA LEU A 233 2.29 -5.16 9.68
C LEU A 233 2.83 -3.74 9.83
N ARG A 234 4.14 -3.55 10.08
CA ARG A 234 4.77 -2.22 10.11
C ARG A 234 4.57 -1.47 8.78
N LEU A 235 4.68 -2.15 7.64
CA LEU A 235 4.40 -1.54 6.34
C LEU A 235 2.93 -1.08 6.23
N PHE A 236 1.97 -1.87 6.71
CA PHE A 236 0.56 -1.46 6.74
C PHE A 236 0.31 -0.31 7.71
N GLU A 237 0.94 -0.28 8.90
CA GLU A 237 0.86 0.85 9.82
C GLU A 237 1.37 2.16 9.18
N ASN A 238 2.49 2.08 8.49
CA ASN A 238 3.07 3.21 7.79
C ASN A 238 2.17 3.67 6.63
N PHE A 239 1.63 2.73 5.85
CA PHE A 239 0.68 3.04 4.78
C PHE A 239 -0.60 3.69 5.31
N ALA A 240 -1.11 3.26 6.47
CA ALA A 240 -2.26 3.87 7.11
C ALA A 240 -2.05 5.34 7.47
N ARG A 241 -0.81 5.74 7.77
CA ARG A 241 -0.42 7.10 8.17
C ARG A 241 0.07 7.96 7.01
N TRP A 242 0.41 7.33 5.89
CA TRP A 242 0.95 8.05 4.74
C TRP A 242 -0.13 8.89 4.05
N ASP A 243 0.19 10.13 3.79
CA ASP A 243 -0.69 11.12 3.13
C ASP A 243 -0.68 11.06 1.60
N GLY A 244 0.10 10.15 1.01
CA GLY A 244 0.27 10.04 -0.44
C GLY A 244 1.34 10.97 -1.01
N VAL A 245 2.11 11.64 -0.17
CA VAL A 245 3.18 12.53 -0.64
C VAL A 245 4.53 11.84 -0.54
N TRP A 246 5.18 11.65 -1.68
CA TRP A 246 6.57 11.22 -1.78
C TRP A 246 7.19 11.77 -3.06
N GLN A 247 8.26 12.54 -2.93
CA GLN A 247 8.91 13.24 -4.05
C GLN A 247 10.19 12.56 -4.56
N GLY A 248 10.48 11.34 -4.04
CA GLY A 248 11.76 10.67 -4.26
C GLY A 248 12.89 11.25 -3.38
N ALA A 249 14.03 10.57 -3.33
CA ALA A 249 15.24 11.19 -2.83
C ALA A 249 15.60 12.30 -3.82
N ALA A 250 15.78 13.54 -3.32
CA ALA A 250 16.33 14.62 -4.14
C ALA A 250 17.61 14.09 -4.82
N SER A 251 17.68 14.11 -6.14
CA SER A 251 18.94 13.80 -6.85
C SER A 251 20.05 14.58 -6.16
N PRO A 252 21.18 13.95 -5.78
CA PRO A 252 22.30 14.68 -5.24
C PRO A 252 22.64 15.78 -6.25
N ALA A 253 22.54 17.03 -5.82
CA ALA A 253 22.82 18.21 -6.63
C ALA A 253 24.14 17.95 -7.33
N GLY A 254 24.14 17.99 -8.67
CA GLY A 254 25.27 17.63 -9.51
C GLY A 254 26.55 18.20 -8.95
N GLY A 255 27.51 17.29 -8.69
CA GLY A 255 28.86 17.68 -8.31
C GLY A 255 29.38 18.66 -9.34
N ALA A 256 29.59 19.90 -8.90
CA ALA A 256 30.25 20.90 -9.68
C ALA A 256 31.60 20.34 -10.14
N ASN A 257 31.79 20.24 -11.45
CA ASN A 257 33.08 20.01 -12.06
C ASN A 257 34.06 21.02 -11.47
N ALA A 258 34.96 20.59 -10.62
CA ALA A 258 36.19 21.30 -10.37
C ALA A 258 37.18 20.93 -11.49
N GLN A 259 37.53 21.92 -12.25
CA GLN A 259 38.60 21.88 -13.24
C GLN A 259 39.95 21.55 -12.62
#